data_e9d56d09d2c79fe4e44525e0be0a3eae
#
_entry.id   e9d56d09d2c79fe4e44525e0be0a3eae
#
_cell.length_a   1.000
_cell.length_b   1.000
_cell.length_c   1.000
_cell.angle_alpha   90.00
_cell.angle_beta   90.00
_cell.angle_gamma   90.00
#
_symmetry.space_group_name_H-M   'P 1'
#
loop_
_entity.id
_entity.type
_entity.pdbx_description
1 polymer ?
#
loop_
_entity_poly.entity_id
_entity_poly.type
_entity_poly.pdbx_seq_one_letter_code
_entity_poly.pdbx_strand_id
1 'polypeptide(L)'
;MAVKLNRRAFSLLAAALPFSTMARADNRWAGVLREASGQTVFFNAWAGSPQVNAYIAWAASELQQRFGIRLEHVKLADTAEVVRRVRDEVKAGKAKGSADLVWINGENFRAMKQDRLLFGPFAEDLPNFALVDTDGKPTTRIDFAESTEGLESPWGMAQLTFFGDGKKVGTPPLSMLELADLARNQPGVITYPAPPDFHGTTFIKQALFETMAKRGQLALSIDRAAFDAAAKPLLAFLDALHPNLWRSGKQFPTSQAQLKQMMADGELLMALTFNPNEPANLVASGALPASTIAWQHRTGTIGNTHFVAIPVNAQAKAAAQVTADFLLSPQAQARKADLKIWGDPTVLDLAKLKPDERALFGSAQAPGSISYPAAAIPEPHASWVPLIEAAWLERYGA
;
A
#
# COMPACT_ATOMS: atom_id res chain seq x y z
N MET A 1 -24.61 47.04 -41.10
CA MET A 1 -23.12 47.20 -41.05
C MET A 1 -22.56 46.00 -40.31
N ALA A 2 -22.05 45.00 -41.04
CA ALA A 2 -21.53 43.74 -40.46
C ALA A 2 -20.00 43.86 -40.32
N VAL A 3 -19.51 43.78 -39.11
CA VAL A 3 -18.08 43.80 -38.80
C VAL A 3 -17.51 42.42 -39.09
N LYS A 4 -16.64 42.30 -40.11
CA LYS A 4 -15.86 41.09 -40.41
C LYS A 4 -14.75 40.96 -39.40
N LEU A 5 -14.85 40.00 -38.48
CA LEU A 5 -13.79 39.60 -37.57
C LEU A 5 -12.70 38.85 -38.36
N ASN A 6 -11.48 39.34 -38.28
CA ASN A 6 -10.30 38.87 -39.05
C ASN A 6 -9.75 37.57 -38.38
N ARG A 7 -9.58 36.51 -39.17
CA ARG A 7 -9.08 35.15 -38.78
C ARG A 7 -7.70 35.16 -38.10
N ARG A 8 -6.94 36.25 -38.22
CA ARG A 8 -5.61 36.40 -37.57
C ARG A 8 -5.66 36.77 -36.09
N ALA A 9 -6.78 37.28 -35.56
CA ALA A 9 -6.92 37.62 -34.16
C ALA A 9 -7.23 36.41 -33.27
N PHE A 10 -7.75 35.31 -33.83
CA PHE A 10 -8.11 34.10 -33.06
C PHE A 10 -6.91 33.19 -32.76
N SER A 11 -5.82 33.26 -33.57
CA SER A 11 -4.62 32.44 -33.39
C SER A 11 -3.68 32.93 -32.25
N LEU A 12 -3.82 34.19 -31.81
CA LEU A 12 -2.99 34.76 -30.74
C LEU A 12 -3.56 34.55 -29.32
N LEU A 13 -4.85 34.26 -29.19
CA LEU A 13 -5.46 34.00 -27.88
C LEU A 13 -5.26 32.54 -27.39
N ALA A 14 -5.05 31.59 -28.30
CA ALA A 14 -4.89 30.17 -27.94
C ALA A 14 -3.48 29.80 -27.41
N ALA A 15 -2.46 30.65 -27.67
CA ALA A 15 -1.09 30.39 -27.26
C ALA A 15 -0.73 30.95 -25.87
N ALA A 16 -1.57 31.80 -25.26
CA ALA A 16 -1.27 32.47 -23.99
C ALA A 16 -1.79 31.70 -22.76
N LEU A 17 -2.72 30.76 -22.93
CA LEU A 17 -3.34 30.04 -21.82
C LEU A 17 -2.44 29.02 -21.09
N PRO A 18 -1.54 28.23 -21.75
CA PRO A 18 -0.70 27.27 -21.02
C PRO A 18 0.41 27.95 -20.19
N PHE A 19 0.93 29.07 -20.62
CA PHE A 19 2.01 29.79 -19.88
C PHE A 19 1.50 30.45 -18.58
N SER A 20 0.28 30.92 -18.54
CA SER A 20 -0.28 31.58 -17.36
C SER A 20 -0.69 30.59 -16.26
N THR A 21 -1.06 29.35 -16.60
CA THR A 21 -1.40 28.31 -15.64
C THR A 21 -0.16 27.69 -14.99
N MET A 22 0.91 27.43 -15.76
CA MET A 22 2.20 26.96 -15.24
C MET A 22 2.83 27.98 -14.26
N ALA A 23 2.94 29.25 -14.66
CA ALA A 23 3.48 30.30 -13.79
C ALA A 23 2.66 30.49 -12.49
N ARG A 24 1.37 30.23 -12.50
CA ARG A 24 0.51 30.28 -11.30
C ARG A 24 0.74 29.08 -10.38
N ALA A 25 0.91 27.88 -10.94
CA ALA A 25 1.24 26.66 -10.18
C ALA A 25 2.61 26.77 -9.51
N ASP A 26 3.63 27.24 -10.23
CA ASP A 26 4.98 27.47 -9.70
C ASP A 26 4.99 28.48 -8.54
N ASN A 27 4.24 29.58 -8.66
CA ASN A 27 4.12 30.59 -7.60
C ASN A 27 3.38 30.04 -6.36
N ARG A 28 2.36 29.20 -6.54
CA ARG A 28 1.62 28.56 -5.44
C ARG A 28 2.54 27.59 -4.68
N TRP A 29 3.26 26.72 -5.39
CA TRP A 29 4.19 25.77 -4.79
C TRP A 29 5.36 26.48 -4.06
N ALA A 30 5.92 27.53 -4.63
CA ALA A 30 6.91 28.36 -3.94
C ALA A 30 6.37 28.97 -2.63
N GLY A 31 5.09 29.28 -2.58
CA GLY A 31 4.39 29.70 -1.34
C GLY A 31 4.37 28.59 -0.31
N VAL A 32 3.99 27.38 -0.71
CA VAL A 32 3.96 26.17 0.16
C VAL A 32 5.35 25.88 0.72
N LEU A 33 6.41 25.92 -0.10
CA LEU A 33 7.79 25.70 0.35
C LEU A 33 8.25 26.72 1.41
N ARG A 34 7.92 28.01 1.23
CA ARG A 34 8.26 29.05 2.23
C ARG A 34 7.54 28.82 3.55
N GLU A 35 6.24 28.49 3.51
CA GLU A 35 5.44 28.21 4.71
C GLU A 35 5.91 26.96 5.44
N ALA A 36 6.34 25.92 4.70
CA ALA A 36 6.77 24.64 5.23
C ALA A 36 8.08 24.72 6.04
N SER A 37 8.95 25.68 5.70
CA SER A 37 10.27 25.79 6.33
C SER A 37 10.17 26.07 7.84
N GLY A 38 10.91 25.28 8.63
CA GLY A 38 10.91 25.34 10.09
C GLY A 38 9.75 24.60 10.78
N GLN A 39 8.80 24.07 10.01
CA GLN A 39 7.70 23.28 10.59
C GLN A 39 8.14 21.87 10.99
N THR A 40 7.38 21.28 11.92
CA THR A 40 7.50 19.86 12.31
C THR A 40 6.29 19.11 11.79
N VAL A 41 6.54 17.99 11.10
CA VAL A 41 5.51 17.07 10.59
C VAL A 41 5.48 15.82 11.47
N PHE A 42 4.39 15.58 12.19
CA PHE A 42 4.15 14.33 12.89
C PHE A 42 3.58 13.29 11.92
N PHE A 43 4.49 12.45 11.40
CA PHE A 43 4.15 11.40 10.45
C PHE A 43 3.74 10.13 11.19
N ASN A 44 2.47 9.84 11.24
CA ASN A 44 1.88 8.66 11.82
C ASN A 44 1.94 7.51 10.82
N ALA A 45 2.85 6.56 11.03
CA ALA A 45 3.14 5.49 10.08
C ALA A 45 3.38 4.16 10.78
N TRP A 46 3.02 3.08 10.11
CA TRP A 46 3.30 1.71 10.55
C TRP A 46 4.80 1.49 10.76
N ALA A 47 5.16 0.81 11.84
CA ALA A 47 6.54 0.67 12.27
C ALA A 47 6.99 -0.80 12.49
N GLY A 48 6.26 -1.76 11.95
CA GLY A 48 6.53 -3.20 12.13
C GLY A 48 7.73 -3.74 11.35
N SER A 49 8.50 -2.89 10.62
CA SER A 49 9.70 -3.28 9.88
C SER A 49 10.87 -2.35 10.16
N PRO A 50 12.05 -2.88 10.54
CA PRO A 50 13.26 -2.08 10.69
C PRO A 50 13.66 -1.33 9.41
N GLN A 51 13.46 -1.93 8.23
CA GLN A 51 13.76 -1.33 6.94
C GLN A 51 12.89 -0.10 6.65
N VAL A 52 11.58 -0.22 6.91
CA VAL A 52 10.62 0.91 6.81
C VAL A 52 11.03 2.04 7.76
N ASN A 53 11.34 1.71 9.01
CA ASN A 53 11.75 2.69 10.01
C ASN A 53 13.05 3.40 9.61
N ALA A 54 14.03 2.67 9.06
CA ALA A 54 15.28 3.24 8.58
C ALA A 54 15.08 4.15 7.35
N TYR A 55 14.18 3.77 6.43
CA TYR A 55 13.82 4.62 5.29
C TYR A 55 13.18 5.93 5.75
N ILE A 56 12.21 5.88 6.68
CA ILE A 56 11.55 7.09 7.21
C ILE A 56 12.57 7.99 7.94
N ALA A 57 13.51 7.41 8.69
CA ALA A 57 14.57 8.17 9.35
C ALA A 57 15.51 8.86 8.34
N TRP A 58 15.84 8.18 7.23
CA TRP A 58 16.59 8.80 6.14
C TRP A 58 15.78 9.93 5.48
N ALA A 59 14.49 9.72 5.19
CA ALA A 59 13.63 10.76 4.63
C ALA A 59 13.55 11.99 5.54
N ALA A 60 13.52 11.79 6.88
CA ALA A 60 13.56 12.87 7.86
C ALA A 60 14.86 13.69 7.75
N SER A 61 16.01 13.04 7.57
CA SER A 61 17.29 13.71 7.37
C SER A 61 17.34 14.56 6.10
N GLU A 62 16.83 13.99 4.97
CA GLU A 62 16.75 14.71 3.68
C GLU A 62 15.81 15.93 3.76
N LEU A 63 14.64 15.77 4.37
CA LEU A 63 13.68 16.86 4.54
C LEU A 63 14.25 17.99 5.40
N GLN A 64 14.98 17.66 6.47
CA GLN A 64 15.66 18.65 7.29
C GLN A 64 16.73 19.40 6.53
N GLN A 65 17.57 18.70 5.76
CA GLN A 65 18.67 19.29 5.02
C GLN A 65 18.20 20.15 3.85
N ARG A 66 17.19 19.69 3.12
CA ARG A 66 16.76 20.31 1.85
C ARG A 66 15.69 21.39 2.04
N PHE A 67 14.82 21.23 3.03
CA PHE A 67 13.64 22.07 3.20
C PHE A 67 13.53 22.70 4.60
N GLY A 68 14.41 22.34 5.54
CA GLY A 68 14.30 22.78 6.92
C GLY A 68 13.10 22.22 7.68
N ILE A 69 12.54 21.11 7.19
CA ILE A 69 11.38 20.43 7.79
C ILE A 69 11.85 19.34 8.73
N ARG A 70 11.33 19.34 9.96
CA ARG A 70 11.56 18.24 10.91
C ARG A 70 10.45 17.19 10.77
N LEU A 71 10.79 15.97 10.35
CA LEU A 71 9.87 14.84 10.29
C LEU A 71 10.01 13.98 11.56
N GLU A 72 8.92 13.86 12.31
CA GLU A 72 8.84 13.01 13.50
C GLU A 72 7.99 11.76 13.19
N HIS A 73 8.63 10.58 13.17
CA HIS A 73 7.94 9.31 12.95
C HIS A 73 7.17 8.90 14.21
N VAL A 74 5.86 9.09 14.20
CA VAL A 74 4.94 8.56 15.23
C VAL A 74 4.62 7.11 14.86
N LYS A 75 5.24 6.17 15.55
CA LYS A 75 5.18 4.74 15.28
C LYS A 75 3.82 4.16 15.65
N LEU A 76 3.15 3.53 14.70
CA LEU A 76 1.87 2.86 14.88
C LEU A 76 2.01 1.34 14.65
N ALA A 77 1.24 0.56 15.40
CA ALA A 77 0.98 -0.83 15.09
C ALA A 77 -0.18 -0.95 14.09
N ASP A 78 -1.20 -0.09 14.22
CA ASP A 78 -2.40 -0.06 13.39
C ASP A 78 -2.82 1.39 13.09
N THR A 79 -3.11 1.68 11.82
CA THR A 79 -3.57 3.01 11.37
C THR A 79 -4.93 3.40 11.96
N ALA A 80 -5.80 2.45 12.31
CA ALA A 80 -7.08 2.74 12.95
C ALA A 80 -6.93 3.54 14.27
N GLU A 81 -5.78 3.46 14.95
CA GLU A 81 -5.49 4.24 16.15
C GLU A 81 -5.48 5.75 15.87
N VAL A 82 -4.76 6.17 14.82
CA VAL A 82 -4.69 7.60 14.45
C VAL A 82 -6.01 8.07 13.85
N VAL A 83 -6.73 7.23 13.12
CA VAL A 83 -8.07 7.58 12.59
C VAL A 83 -9.04 7.91 13.72
N ARG A 84 -9.11 7.07 14.76
CA ARG A 84 -9.93 7.34 15.96
C ARG A 84 -9.51 8.64 16.63
N ARG A 85 -8.21 8.83 16.85
CA ARG A 85 -7.66 10.04 17.50
C ARG A 85 -8.00 11.32 16.74
N VAL A 86 -7.83 11.35 15.41
CA VAL A 86 -8.18 12.52 14.57
C VAL A 86 -9.69 12.78 14.63
N ARG A 87 -10.52 11.74 14.57
CA ARG A 87 -11.99 11.87 14.70
C ARG A 87 -12.38 12.52 16.03
N ASP A 88 -11.80 12.05 17.14
CA ASP A 88 -12.09 12.57 18.47
C ASP A 88 -11.61 14.02 18.63
N GLU A 89 -10.42 14.35 18.11
CA GLU A 89 -9.90 15.73 18.10
C GLU A 89 -10.78 16.68 17.32
N VAL A 90 -11.21 16.30 16.12
CA VAL A 90 -12.09 17.13 15.27
C VAL A 90 -13.47 17.29 15.93
N LYS A 91 -14.03 16.20 16.49
CA LYS A 91 -15.30 16.25 17.23
C LYS A 91 -15.22 17.15 18.46
N ALA A 92 -14.07 17.21 19.13
CA ALA A 92 -13.80 18.13 20.25
C ALA A 92 -13.50 19.58 19.81
N GLY A 93 -13.55 19.89 18.50
CA GLY A 93 -13.24 21.22 17.97
C GLY A 93 -11.76 21.60 18.02
N LYS A 94 -10.85 20.64 18.14
CA LYS A 94 -9.40 20.87 18.22
C LYS A 94 -8.86 21.27 16.84
N ALA A 95 -8.62 22.57 16.65
CA ALA A 95 -8.14 23.14 15.38
C ALA A 95 -6.69 22.73 15.04
N LYS A 96 -5.87 22.38 16.04
CA LYS A 96 -4.50 21.92 15.89
C LYS A 96 -4.42 20.48 16.36
N GLY A 97 -4.42 19.55 15.42
CA GLY A 97 -4.36 18.12 15.66
C GLY A 97 -2.98 17.63 16.10
N SER A 98 -2.90 16.36 16.45
CA SER A 98 -1.66 15.67 16.84
C SER A 98 -1.01 14.88 15.70
N ALA A 99 -1.62 14.87 14.52
CA ALA A 99 -1.12 14.21 13.33
C ALA A 99 -1.10 15.19 12.15
N ASP A 100 0.00 15.21 11.40
CA ASP A 100 0.14 16.08 10.21
C ASP A 100 0.16 15.27 8.92
N LEU A 101 0.70 14.06 8.96
CA LEU A 101 0.72 13.12 7.84
C LEU A 101 0.42 11.72 8.38
N VAL A 102 -0.35 10.94 7.62
CA VAL A 102 -0.76 9.59 7.99
C VAL A 102 -0.48 8.64 6.83
N TRP A 103 0.23 7.55 7.07
CA TRP A 103 0.24 6.43 6.14
C TRP A 103 -1.09 5.70 6.27
N ILE A 104 -1.85 5.67 5.19
CA ILE A 104 -3.26 5.25 5.20
C ILE A 104 -3.58 4.44 3.95
N ASN A 105 -4.57 3.57 4.04
CA ASN A 105 -5.24 2.92 2.90
C ASN A 105 -6.56 2.26 3.36
N GLY A 106 -7.34 1.81 2.38
CA GLY A 106 -8.49 0.95 2.54
C GLY A 106 -9.61 1.52 3.41
N GLU A 107 -10.05 0.72 4.38
CA GLU A 107 -11.16 1.09 5.28
C GLU A 107 -10.84 2.34 6.10
N ASN A 108 -9.56 2.57 6.43
CA ASN A 108 -9.13 3.74 7.16
C ASN A 108 -9.26 5.02 6.32
N PHE A 109 -8.84 4.99 5.04
CA PHE A 109 -9.06 6.09 4.11
C PHE A 109 -10.55 6.36 3.92
N ARG A 110 -11.33 5.31 3.62
CA ARG A 110 -12.78 5.43 3.46
C ARG A 110 -13.44 6.06 4.68
N ALA A 111 -13.09 5.63 5.90
CA ALA A 111 -13.63 6.17 7.13
C ALA A 111 -13.31 7.67 7.29
N MET A 112 -12.05 8.08 7.06
CA MET A 112 -11.67 9.48 7.13
C MET A 112 -12.31 10.32 6.04
N LYS A 113 -12.48 9.80 4.82
CA LYS A 113 -13.16 10.47 3.70
C LYS A 113 -14.65 10.70 4.02
N GLN A 114 -15.36 9.67 4.48
CA GLN A 114 -16.77 9.75 4.85
C GLN A 114 -17.03 10.74 5.98
N ASP A 115 -16.16 10.77 6.98
CA ASP A 115 -16.25 11.69 8.12
C ASP A 115 -15.68 13.09 7.82
N ARG A 116 -15.22 13.36 6.59
CA ARG A 116 -14.60 14.63 6.17
C ARG A 116 -13.40 15.04 7.04
N LEU A 117 -12.58 14.08 7.41
CA LEU A 117 -11.40 14.26 8.27
C LEU A 117 -10.11 14.51 7.48
N LEU A 118 -10.17 14.62 6.15
CA LEU A 118 -9.03 14.80 5.27
C LEU A 118 -8.94 16.23 4.75
N PHE A 119 -7.71 16.73 4.67
CA PHE A 119 -7.37 17.97 3.96
C PHE A 119 -7.16 17.65 2.47
N GLY A 120 -7.67 18.50 1.60
CA GLY A 120 -7.47 18.34 0.16
C GLY A 120 -8.64 18.88 -0.67
N PRO A 121 -8.63 18.59 -1.99
CA PRO A 121 -7.62 17.82 -2.71
C PRO A 121 -6.24 18.50 -2.70
N PHE A 122 -5.15 17.72 -2.67
CA PHE A 122 -3.79 18.24 -2.68
C PHE A 122 -2.81 17.41 -3.54
N ALA A 123 -3.07 16.11 -3.69
CA ALA A 123 -2.10 15.18 -4.24
C ALA A 123 -1.70 15.51 -5.69
N GLU A 124 -2.66 15.85 -6.52
CA GLU A 124 -2.41 16.16 -7.95
C GLU A 124 -1.75 17.54 -8.16
N ASP A 125 -1.73 18.39 -7.13
CA ASP A 125 -1.04 19.68 -7.12
C ASP A 125 0.46 19.56 -6.74
N LEU A 126 0.91 18.37 -6.30
CA LEU A 126 2.31 18.10 -5.98
C LEU A 126 3.14 18.02 -7.27
N PRO A 127 4.28 18.73 -7.37
CA PRO A 127 5.12 18.72 -8.59
C PRO A 127 5.52 17.33 -9.07
N ASN A 128 5.90 16.43 -8.15
CA ASN A 128 6.32 15.08 -8.49
C ASN A 128 5.14 14.14 -8.81
N PHE A 129 3.88 14.53 -8.57
CA PHE A 129 2.72 13.73 -8.97
C PHE A 129 2.64 13.54 -10.50
N ALA A 130 3.14 14.49 -11.28
CA ALA A 130 3.23 14.37 -12.73
C ALA A 130 4.04 13.14 -13.20
N LEU A 131 4.93 12.63 -12.35
CA LEU A 131 5.76 11.46 -12.62
C LEU A 131 5.07 10.13 -12.26
N VAL A 132 3.94 10.17 -11.55
CA VAL A 132 3.19 8.97 -11.15
C VAL A 132 2.63 8.26 -12.38
N ASP A 133 2.67 6.95 -12.37
CA ASP A 133 2.13 6.06 -13.41
C ASP A 133 0.64 5.81 -13.17
N THR A 134 -0.17 6.82 -13.42
CA THR A 134 -1.63 6.73 -13.22
C THR A 134 -2.34 5.84 -14.23
N ASP A 135 -1.74 5.61 -15.40
CA ASP A 135 -2.32 4.80 -16.47
C ASP A 135 -1.93 3.33 -16.34
N GLY A 136 -0.64 3.04 -16.10
CA GLY A 136 -0.13 1.68 -15.92
C GLY A 136 -0.42 1.12 -14.52
N LYS A 137 -0.66 1.99 -13.53
CA LYS A 137 -0.92 1.65 -12.12
C LYS A 137 -2.19 2.38 -11.62
N PRO A 138 -3.39 1.98 -12.08
CA PRO A 138 -4.64 2.69 -11.75
C PRO A 138 -4.94 2.73 -10.24
N THR A 139 -4.39 1.79 -9.45
CA THR A 139 -4.49 1.80 -7.98
C THR A 139 -3.84 3.02 -7.34
N THR A 140 -3.03 3.80 -8.06
CA THR A 140 -2.51 5.10 -7.57
C THR A 140 -3.57 6.19 -7.42
N ARG A 141 -4.77 5.97 -7.96
CA ARG A 141 -5.95 6.84 -7.87
C ARG A 141 -7.19 6.15 -7.28
N ILE A 142 -7.06 4.89 -6.94
CA ILE A 142 -8.14 4.07 -6.38
C ILE A 142 -7.61 3.30 -5.19
N ASP A 143 -8.16 3.54 -4.02
CA ASP A 143 -7.83 2.84 -2.79
C ASP A 143 -9.01 1.95 -2.36
N PHE A 144 -8.82 0.63 -2.38
CA PHE A 144 -9.83 -0.39 -2.06
C PHE A 144 -11.19 -0.11 -2.73
N ALA A 145 -11.15 0.12 -4.05
CA ALA A 145 -12.27 0.50 -4.91
C ALA A 145 -12.91 1.87 -4.63
N GLU A 146 -12.34 2.68 -3.72
CA GLU A 146 -12.73 4.08 -3.50
C GLU A 146 -11.82 5.01 -4.32
N SER A 147 -12.39 6.02 -5.00
CA SER A 147 -11.60 7.06 -5.65
C SER A 147 -10.87 7.91 -4.62
N THR A 148 -9.58 8.18 -4.83
CA THR A 148 -8.77 9.02 -3.92
C THR A 148 -9.21 10.49 -3.93
N GLU A 149 -9.74 10.97 -5.07
CA GLU A 149 -10.17 12.37 -5.27
C GLU A 149 -9.09 13.40 -4.89
N GLY A 150 -7.81 13.02 -4.98
CA GLY A 150 -6.68 13.84 -4.59
C GLY A 150 -6.53 14.10 -3.09
N LEU A 151 -7.25 13.36 -2.23
CA LEU A 151 -7.21 13.49 -0.76
C LEU A 151 -6.05 12.73 -0.13
N GLU A 152 -5.38 11.88 -0.91
CA GLU A 152 -4.19 11.15 -0.51
C GLU A 152 -3.20 11.04 -1.68
N SER A 153 -1.92 10.98 -1.37
CA SER A 153 -0.82 10.89 -2.33
C SER A 153 -0.23 9.49 -2.32
N PRO A 154 -0.09 8.81 -3.48
CA PRO A 154 0.54 7.50 -3.55
C PRO A 154 2.05 7.64 -3.26
N TRP A 155 2.67 6.66 -2.60
CA TRP A 155 4.11 6.68 -2.38
C TRP A 155 4.81 5.32 -2.44
N GLY A 156 4.08 4.23 -2.65
CA GLY A 156 4.62 2.88 -2.82
C GLY A 156 3.56 1.90 -3.27
N MET A 157 4.02 0.70 -3.65
CA MET A 157 3.19 -0.37 -4.15
C MET A 157 3.39 -1.62 -3.30
N ALA A 158 2.34 -2.40 -3.15
CA ALA A 158 2.39 -3.67 -2.46
C ALA A 158 1.63 -4.74 -3.23
N GLN A 159 2.05 -6.00 -3.08
CA GLN A 159 1.36 -7.14 -3.68
C GLN A 159 1.60 -8.40 -2.86
N LEU A 160 0.55 -9.13 -2.56
CA LEU A 160 0.63 -10.40 -1.85
C LEU A 160 1.59 -11.33 -2.59
N THR A 161 2.59 -11.78 -1.86
CA THR A 161 3.65 -12.65 -2.35
C THR A 161 3.89 -13.75 -1.33
N PHE A 162 3.93 -14.98 -1.80
CA PHE A 162 4.29 -16.14 -1.01
C PHE A 162 5.77 -16.45 -1.19
N PHE A 163 6.40 -17.01 -0.18
CA PHE A 163 7.82 -17.39 -0.26
C PHE A 163 8.16 -18.53 0.71
N GLY A 164 9.24 -19.22 0.42
CA GLY A 164 9.75 -20.33 1.25
C GLY A 164 11.07 -20.85 0.74
N ASP A 165 11.66 -21.83 1.43
CA ASP A 165 12.87 -22.51 0.95
C ASP A 165 12.51 -23.42 -0.23
N GLY A 166 12.99 -23.09 -1.43
CA GLY A 166 12.70 -23.85 -2.66
C GLY A 166 13.12 -25.32 -2.59
N LYS A 167 14.12 -25.67 -1.76
CA LYS A 167 14.51 -27.07 -1.54
C LYS A 167 13.46 -27.86 -0.77
N LYS A 168 12.66 -27.18 0.07
CA LYS A 168 11.62 -27.80 0.89
C LYS A 168 10.25 -27.71 0.22
N VAL A 169 9.93 -26.55 -0.37
CA VAL A 169 8.65 -26.31 -1.07
C VAL A 169 8.54 -27.14 -2.35
N GLY A 170 9.66 -27.32 -3.08
CA GLY A 170 9.65 -27.99 -4.38
C GLY A 170 8.93 -27.15 -5.43
N THR A 171 7.81 -27.66 -5.94
CA THR A 171 6.93 -26.90 -6.85
C THR A 171 6.02 -25.99 -6.03
N PRO A 172 6.12 -24.66 -6.18
CA PRO A 172 5.30 -23.73 -5.41
C PRO A 172 3.82 -23.79 -5.83
N PRO A 173 2.87 -23.67 -4.91
CA PRO A 173 1.45 -23.62 -5.22
C PRO A 173 1.13 -22.24 -5.86
N LEU A 174 0.59 -22.26 -7.08
CA LEU A 174 0.28 -21.06 -7.84
C LEU A 174 -1.24 -20.74 -7.87
N SER A 175 -1.98 -21.27 -6.90
CA SER A 175 -3.39 -20.96 -6.63
C SER A 175 -3.76 -21.39 -5.21
N MET A 176 -4.88 -20.91 -4.68
CA MET A 176 -5.41 -21.35 -3.38
C MET A 176 -5.77 -22.83 -3.38
N LEU A 177 -6.22 -23.39 -4.51
CA LEU A 177 -6.50 -24.82 -4.63
C LEU A 177 -5.22 -25.65 -4.54
N GLU A 178 -4.15 -25.26 -5.25
CA GLU A 178 -2.86 -25.94 -5.16
C GLU A 178 -2.24 -25.81 -3.75
N LEU A 179 -2.46 -24.67 -3.08
CA LEU A 179 -2.05 -24.49 -1.68
C LEU A 179 -2.80 -25.43 -0.75
N ALA A 180 -4.12 -25.61 -0.96
CA ALA A 180 -4.90 -26.57 -0.20
C ALA A 180 -4.46 -28.03 -0.47
N ASP A 181 -4.08 -28.36 -1.72
CA ASP A 181 -3.52 -29.67 -2.06
C ASP A 181 -2.15 -29.88 -1.38
N LEU A 182 -1.29 -28.87 -1.36
CA LEU A 182 -0.02 -28.93 -0.63
C LEU A 182 -0.26 -29.14 0.88
N ALA A 183 -1.20 -28.40 1.48
CA ALA A 183 -1.55 -28.56 2.89
C ALA A 183 -2.09 -29.97 3.20
N ARG A 184 -2.87 -30.56 2.29
CA ARG A 184 -3.42 -31.91 2.45
C ARG A 184 -2.33 -32.99 2.34
N ASN A 185 -1.38 -32.81 1.42
CA ASN A 185 -0.27 -33.75 1.21
C ASN A 185 0.81 -33.64 2.29
N GLN A 186 0.96 -32.46 2.91
CA GLN A 186 1.90 -32.17 3.99
C GLN A 186 1.17 -31.40 5.10
N PRO A 187 0.38 -32.08 5.92
CA PRO A 187 -0.42 -31.40 6.94
C PRO A 187 0.45 -30.82 8.04
N GLY A 188 0.03 -29.65 8.55
CA GLY A 188 0.67 -28.99 9.68
C GLY A 188 1.84 -28.06 9.33
N VAL A 189 2.23 -27.93 8.06
CA VAL A 189 3.41 -27.13 7.65
C VAL A 189 3.05 -25.81 6.96
N ILE A 190 1.78 -25.45 6.88
CA ILE A 190 1.27 -24.20 6.31
C ILE A 190 0.32 -23.56 7.30
N THR A 191 0.34 -22.24 7.38
CA THR A 191 -0.66 -21.42 8.08
C THR A 191 -0.61 -19.99 7.57
N TYR A 192 -1.43 -19.10 8.14
CA TYR A 192 -1.48 -17.68 7.91
C TYR A 192 -1.81 -16.94 9.22
N PRO A 193 -1.55 -15.63 9.35
CA PRO A 193 -1.88 -14.90 10.56
C PRO A 193 -3.39 -14.80 10.79
N ALA A 194 -3.82 -14.80 12.05
CA ALA A 194 -5.23 -14.60 12.37
C ALA A 194 -5.69 -13.17 12.01
N PRO A 195 -6.89 -13.00 11.39
CA PRO A 195 -7.53 -11.69 11.38
C PRO A 195 -7.71 -11.11 12.80
N PRO A 196 -7.64 -9.80 13.01
CA PRO A 196 -7.58 -8.75 11.98
C PRO A 196 -6.17 -8.38 11.50
N ASP A 197 -5.15 -9.23 11.66
CA ASP A 197 -3.83 -8.96 11.04
C ASP A 197 -4.01 -8.73 9.53
N PHE A 198 -3.43 -7.65 9.02
CA PHE A 198 -3.56 -7.24 7.62
C PHE A 198 -3.19 -8.35 6.62
N HIS A 199 -2.12 -9.11 6.89
CA HIS A 199 -1.67 -10.18 6.01
C HIS A 199 -2.60 -11.40 6.09
N GLY A 200 -3.14 -11.68 7.27
CA GLY A 200 -4.14 -12.72 7.46
C GLY A 200 -5.44 -12.40 6.73
N THR A 201 -5.96 -11.18 6.91
CA THR A 201 -7.13 -10.71 6.16
C THR A 201 -6.86 -10.71 4.65
N THR A 202 -5.64 -10.35 4.20
CA THR A 202 -5.27 -10.38 2.78
C THR A 202 -5.19 -11.81 2.22
N PHE A 203 -4.72 -12.79 3.00
CA PHE A 203 -4.79 -14.21 2.61
C PHE A 203 -6.24 -14.65 2.37
N ILE A 204 -7.17 -14.24 3.24
CA ILE A 204 -8.58 -14.59 3.11
C ILE A 204 -9.23 -13.85 1.92
N LYS A 205 -8.87 -12.58 1.68
CA LYS A 205 -9.31 -11.84 0.47
C LYS A 205 -8.84 -12.51 -0.81
N GLN A 206 -7.60 -13.02 -0.84
CA GLN A 206 -7.08 -13.78 -1.99
C GLN A 206 -7.88 -15.09 -2.18
N ALA A 207 -8.18 -15.80 -1.11
CA ALA A 207 -9.02 -17.01 -1.18
C ALA A 207 -10.43 -16.67 -1.66
N LEU A 208 -11.02 -15.57 -1.19
CA LEU A 208 -12.32 -15.08 -1.65
C LEU A 208 -12.30 -14.81 -3.17
N PHE A 209 -11.30 -14.07 -3.65
CA PHE A 209 -11.13 -13.77 -5.07
C PHE A 209 -11.06 -15.05 -5.92
N GLU A 210 -10.32 -16.06 -5.49
CA GLU A 210 -10.14 -17.29 -6.26
C GLU A 210 -11.33 -18.24 -6.20
N THR A 211 -12.08 -18.24 -5.10
CA THR A 211 -13.25 -19.11 -4.92
C THR A 211 -14.55 -18.49 -5.45
N MET A 212 -14.58 -17.19 -5.68
CA MET A 212 -15.76 -16.46 -6.08
C MET A 212 -16.03 -16.56 -7.58
N ALA A 213 -17.25 -16.93 -7.97
CA ALA A 213 -17.64 -17.05 -9.39
C ALA A 213 -17.78 -15.68 -10.08
N LYS A 214 -18.19 -14.64 -9.36
CA LYS A 214 -18.46 -13.30 -9.89
C LYS A 214 -17.48 -12.27 -9.30
N ARG A 215 -16.23 -12.35 -9.66
CA ARG A 215 -15.14 -11.51 -9.11
C ARG A 215 -15.37 -10.01 -9.25
N GLY A 216 -16.08 -9.54 -10.28
CA GLY A 216 -16.41 -8.12 -10.46
C GLY A 216 -17.26 -7.52 -9.32
N GLN A 217 -17.96 -8.35 -8.53
CA GLN A 217 -18.71 -7.87 -7.37
C GLN A 217 -17.79 -7.37 -6.24
N LEU A 218 -16.53 -7.81 -6.20
CA LEU A 218 -15.57 -7.35 -5.19
C LEU A 218 -15.27 -5.85 -5.25
N ALA A 219 -15.44 -5.23 -6.41
CA ALA A 219 -15.29 -3.79 -6.59
C ALA A 219 -16.50 -2.97 -6.07
N LEU A 220 -17.60 -3.63 -5.73
CA LEU A 220 -18.82 -2.98 -5.27
C LEU A 220 -18.94 -3.04 -3.74
N SER A 221 -19.58 -2.03 -3.17
CA SER A 221 -19.96 -2.07 -1.75
C SER A 221 -20.91 -3.23 -1.47
N ILE A 222 -20.79 -3.82 -0.28
CA ILE A 222 -21.61 -4.97 0.11
C ILE A 222 -22.16 -4.75 1.52
N ASP A 223 -23.38 -5.24 1.77
CA ASP A 223 -23.96 -5.38 3.10
C ASP A 223 -23.82 -6.81 3.63
N ARG A 224 -24.18 -7.03 4.89
CA ARG A 224 -24.05 -8.33 5.56
C ARG A 224 -24.86 -9.43 4.85
N ALA A 225 -26.08 -9.17 4.42
CA ALA A 225 -26.94 -10.19 3.81
C ALA A 225 -26.39 -10.67 2.46
N ALA A 226 -25.92 -9.73 1.62
CA ALA A 226 -25.29 -10.05 0.35
C ALA A 226 -23.94 -10.76 0.56
N PHE A 227 -23.16 -10.34 1.57
CA PHE A 227 -21.90 -10.97 1.94
C PHE A 227 -22.09 -12.42 2.36
N ASP A 228 -23.06 -12.73 3.22
CA ASP A 228 -23.31 -14.10 3.70
C ASP A 228 -23.62 -15.07 2.56
N ALA A 229 -24.25 -14.58 1.49
CA ALA A 229 -24.48 -15.37 0.28
C ALA A 229 -23.19 -15.52 -0.57
N ALA A 230 -22.44 -14.44 -0.74
CA ALA A 230 -21.24 -14.39 -1.58
C ALA A 230 -20.04 -15.14 -0.95
N ALA A 231 -19.94 -15.16 0.39
CA ALA A 231 -18.84 -15.77 1.12
C ALA A 231 -18.94 -17.29 1.28
N LYS A 232 -20.08 -17.92 0.91
CA LYS A 232 -20.25 -19.38 1.05
C LYS A 232 -19.12 -20.23 0.43
N PRO A 233 -18.65 -19.95 -0.82
CA PRO A 233 -17.54 -20.72 -1.39
C PRO A 233 -16.23 -20.52 -0.63
N LEU A 234 -15.95 -19.30 -0.14
CA LEU A 234 -14.80 -19.00 0.70
C LEU A 234 -14.85 -19.81 1.99
N LEU A 235 -15.97 -19.77 2.71
CA LEU A 235 -16.11 -20.48 3.98
C LEU A 235 -15.99 -22.00 3.80
N ALA A 236 -16.58 -22.56 2.74
CA ALA A 236 -16.39 -23.95 2.39
C ALA A 236 -14.93 -24.32 2.09
N PHE A 237 -14.21 -23.44 1.40
CA PHE A 237 -12.77 -23.61 1.15
C PHE A 237 -11.97 -23.58 2.46
N LEU A 238 -12.23 -22.63 3.35
CA LEU A 238 -11.54 -22.52 4.65
C LEU A 238 -11.83 -23.72 5.57
N ASP A 239 -13.08 -24.22 5.60
CA ASP A 239 -13.47 -25.42 6.33
C ASP A 239 -12.68 -26.65 5.88
N ALA A 240 -12.42 -26.77 4.57
CA ALA A 240 -11.64 -27.86 4.02
C ALA A 240 -10.11 -27.67 4.22
N LEU A 241 -9.66 -26.43 4.27
CA LEU A 241 -8.24 -26.10 4.42
C LEU A 241 -7.76 -26.24 5.88
N HIS A 242 -8.49 -25.70 6.85
CA HIS A 242 -8.05 -25.55 8.23
C HIS A 242 -7.63 -26.84 8.91
N PRO A 243 -8.31 -27.99 8.75
CA PRO A 243 -7.88 -29.26 9.36
C PRO A 243 -6.46 -29.70 8.97
N ASN A 244 -5.95 -29.20 7.83
CA ASN A 244 -4.62 -29.53 7.30
C ASN A 244 -3.56 -28.46 7.61
N LEU A 245 -3.95 -27.33 8.21
CA LEU A 245 -3.01 -26.30 8.61
C LEU A 245 -2.25 -26.63 9.89
N TRP A 246 -1.22 -25.85 10.18
CA TRP A 246 -0.49 -25.92 11.44
C TRP A 246 -1.46 -25.99 12.63
N ARG A 247 -1.18 -26.91 13.57
CA ARG A 247 -2.05 -27.23 14.70
C ARG A 247 -3.52 -27.51 14.31
N SER A 248 -3.71 -28.07 13.13
CA SER A 248 -5.03 -28.41 12.58
C SER A 248 -5.97 -27.20 12.51
N GLY A 249 -5.42 -25.99 12.26
CA GLY A 249 -6.18 -24.74 12.14
C GLY A 249 -6.92 -24.31 13.41
N LYS A 250 -6.49 -24.79 14.59
CA LYS A 250 -7.04 -24.39 15.89
C LYS A 250 -6.26 -23.24 16.53
N GLN A 251 -5.09 -22.93 16.01
CA GLN A 251 -4.24 -21.82 16.41
C GLN A 251 -3.61 -21.19 15.17
N PHE A 252 -3.40 -19.89 15.24
CA PHE A 252 -2.85 -19.11 14.15
C PHE A 252 -1.77 -18.16 14.69
N PRO A 253 -0.73 -17.80 13.91
CA PRO A 253 0.16 -16.72 14.25
C PRO A 253 -0.61 -15.41 14.45
N THR A 254 -0.15 -14.57 15.36
CA THR A 254 -0.78 -13.28 15.66
C THR A 254 -0.32 -12.17 14.73
N SER A 255 0.73 -12.42 13.92
CA SER A 255 1.30 -11.44 13.01
C SER A 255 2.13 -12.10 11.89
N GLN A 256 2.33 -11.35 10.82
CA GLN A 256 3.24 -11.71 9.74
C GLN A 256 4.69 -11.91 10.24
N ALA A 257 5.13 -11.13 11.22
CA ALA A 257 6.46 -11.28 11.81
C ALA A 257 6.64 -12.66 12.48
N GLN A 258 5.64 -13.10 13.24
CA GLN A 258 5.63 -14.45 13.83
C GLN A 258 5.61 -15.53 12.75
N LEU A 259 4.78 -15.39 11.72
CA LEU A 259 4.72 -16.34 10.60
C LEU A 259 6.09 -16.51 9.92
N LYS A 260 6.80 -15.40 9.66
CA LYS A 260 8.16 -15.41 9.09
C LYS A 260 9.16 -16.14 9.98
N GLN A 261 9.10 -15.87 11.29
CA GLN A 261 9.98 -16.51 12.25
C GLN A 261 9.76 -18.03 12.26
N MET A 262 8.50 -18.48 12.31
CA MET A 262 8.17 -19.92 12.27
C MET A 262 8.67 -20.61 10.99
N MET A 263 8.61 -19.91 9.84
CA MET A 263 9.18 -20.42 8.60
C MET A 263 10.72 -20.46 8.65
N ALA A 264 11.37 -19.42 9.18
CA ALA A 264 12.83 -19.37 9.32
C ALA A 264 13.34 -20.48 10.25
N ASP A 265 12.60 -20.80 11.33
CA ASP A 265 12.90 -21.88 12.26
C ASP A 265 12.61 -23.29 11.68
N GLY A 266 12.00 -23.33 10.49
CA GLY A 266 11.69 -24.57 9.79
C GLY A 266 10.42 -25.27 10.28
N GLU A 267 9.61 -24.62 11.10
CA GLU A 267 8.30 -25.13 11.55
C GLU A 267 7.27 -25.08 10.41
N LEU A 268 7.41 -24.08 9.51
CA LEU A 268 6.55 -23.92 8.34
C LEU A 268 7.35 -24.04 7.04
N LEU A 269 6.70 -24.44 5.96
CA LEU A 269 7.29 -24.50 4.61
C LEU A 269 7.34 -23.13 3.94
N MET A 270 6.38 -22.27 4.25
CA MET A 270 6.19 -21.01 3.57
C MET A 270 5.65 -19.92 4.49
N ALA A 271 5.90 -18.71 4.10
CA ALA A 271 5.29 -17.51 4.66
C ALA A 271 4.72 -16.64 3.54
N LEU A 272 4.06 -15.55 3.91
CA LEU A 272 3.54 -14.56 2.99
C LEU A 272 3.95 -13.15 3.43
N THR A 273 4.00 -12.26 2.45
CA THR A 273 4.30 -10.84 2.64
C THR A 273 3.48 -10.00 1.67
N PHE A 274 3.38 -8.71 1.95
CA PHE A 274 2.80 -7.75 1.02
C PHE A 274 3.86 -6.86 0.34
N ASN A 275 5.15 -7.05 0.66
CA ASN A 275 6.27 -6.50 -0.09
C ASN A 275 6.87 -7.57 -1.01
N PRO A 276 6.71 -7.48 -2.35
CA PRO A 276 7.20 -8.48 -3.30
C PRO A 276 8.71 -8.74 -3.23
N ASN A 277 9.46 -7.79 -2.72
CA ASN A 277 10.92 -7.86 -2.65
C ASN A 277 11.45 -8.22 -1.24
N GLU A 278 10.56 -8.36 -0.23
CA GLU A 278 11.00 -8.73 1.13
C GLU A 278 11.78 -10.05 1.17
N PRO A 279 11.40 -11.12 0.44
CA PRO A 279 12.20 -12.35 0.45
C PRO A 279 13.63 -12.15 -0.04
N ALA A 280 13.83 -11.33 -1.10
CA ALA A 280 15.17 -10.98 -1.58
C ALA A 280 15.97 -10.18 -0.55
N ASN A 281 15.33 -9.27 0.17
CA ASN A 281 15.96 -8.51 1.26
C ASN A 281 16.41 -9.43 2.40
N LEU A 282 15.57 -10.40 2.78
CA LEU A 282 15.89 -11.36 3.84
C LEU A 282 17.02 -12.31 3.43
N VAL A 283 17.11 -12.70 2.15
CA VAL A 283 18.26 -13.45 1.63
C VAL A 283 19.53 -12.59 1.63
N ALA A 284 19.45 -11.36 1.16
CA ALA A 284 20.59 -10.43 1.11
C ALA A 284 21.16 -10.11 2.50
N SER A 285 20.31 -10.07 3.54
CA SER A 285 20.73 -9.88 4.93
C SER A 285 21.18 -11.18 5.64
N GLY A 286 21.10 -12.35 4.97
CA GLY A 286 21.43 -13.64 5.57
C GLY A 286 20.38 -14.20 6.53
N ALA A 287 19.20 -13.57 6.61
CA ALA A 287 18.09 -14.04 7.44
C ALA A 287 17.38 -15.26 6.83
N LEU A 288 17.46 -15.44 5.51
CA LEU A 288 16.93 -16.59 4.79
C LEU A 288 18.01 -17.20 3.88
N PRO A 289 17.92 -18.50 3.56
CA PRO A 289 18.89 -19.17 2.69
C PRO A 289 18.79 -18.67 1.24
N ALA A 290 19.88 -18.76 0.49
CA ALA A 290 19.93 -18.42 -0.94
C ALA A 290 19.00 -19.30 -1.82
N SER A 291 18.53 -20.44 -1.31
CA SER A 291 17.53 -21.30 -1.95
C SER A 291 16.09 -20.77 -1.80
N THR A 292 15.88 -19.65 -1.14
CA THR A 292 14.55 -19.03 -1.01
C THR A 292 14.01 -18.67 -2.38
N ILE A 293 12.75 -19.04 -2.64
CA ILE A 293 11.96 -18.65 -3.80
C ILE A 293 10.75 -17.84 -3.35
N ALA A 294 10.32 -16.92 -4.20
CA ALA A 294 9.08 -16.16 -4.02
C ALA A 294 8.18 -16.36 -5.24
N TRP A 295 6.87 -16.38 -5.02
CA TRP A 295 5.89 -16.59 -6.09
C TRP A 295 4.58 -15.88 -5.81
N GLN A 296 3.81 -15.71 -6.88
CA GLN A 296 2.46 -15.19 -6.89
C GLN A 296 1.54 -16.19 -7.60
N HIS A 297 0.22 -16.10 -7.37
CA HIS A 297 -0.71 -17.04 -8.00
C HIS A 297 -0.96 -16.66 -9.47
N ARG A 298 -1.17 -17.67 -10.34
CA ARG A 298 -1.32 -17.48 -11.80
C ARG A 298 -2.42 -16.51 -12.18
N THR A 299 -3.52 -16.46 -11.43
CA THR A 299 -4.65 -15.55 -11.69
C THR A 299 -4.41 -14.13 -11.20
N GLY A 300 -3.23 -13.84 -10.69
CA GLY A 300 -2.89 -12.62 -9.98
C GLY A 300 -2.98 -12.76 -8.47
N THR A 301 -2.32 -11.87 -7.76
CA THR A 301 -2.44 -11.72 -6.31
C THR A 301 -2.86 -10.30 -5.96
N ILE A 302 -3.59 -10.16 -4.86
CA ILE A 302 -4.06 -8.85 -4.39
C ILE A 302 -2.88 -7.91 -4.22
N GLY A 303 -3.02 -6.71 -4.80
CA GLY A 303 -2.07 -5.62 -4.68
C GLY A 303 -2.76 -4.29 -4.50
N ASN A 304 -2.08 -3.39 -3.81
CA ASN A 304 -2.56 -2.03 -3.57
C ASN A 304 -1.44 -1.01 -3.63
N THR A 305 -1.80 0.24 -3.43
CA THR A 305 -0.88 1.37 -3.32
C THR A 305 -0.80 1.78 -1.85
N HIS A 306 0.40 2.19 -1.41
CA HIS A 306 0.57 2.89 -0.14
C HIS A 306 0.28 4.37 -0.34
N PHE A 307 -0.51 4.96 0.54
CA PHE A 307 -0.85 6.37 0.48
C PHE A 307 -0.40 7.12 1.72
N VAL A 308 -0.22 8.44 1.56
CA VAL A 308 -0.12 9.38 2.66
C VAL A 308 -1.22 10.43 2.53
N ALA A 309 -1.91 10.70 3.63
CA ALA A 309 -3.00 11.67 3.70
C ALA A 309 -2.73 12.69 4.81
N ILE A 310 -3.31 13.86 4.66
CA ILE A 310 -3.17 14.99 5.60
C ILE A 310 -4.50 15.12 6.35
N PRO A 311 -4.53 15.04 7.69
CA PRO A 311 -5.74 15.31 8.47
C PRO A 311 -6.23 16.74 8.30
N VAL A 312 -7.55 16.94 8.35
CA VAL A 312 -8.17 18.27 8.19
C VAL A 312 -7.70 19.26 9.25
N ASN A 313 -7.40 18.79 10.47
CA ASN A 313 -6.90 19.58 11.60
C ASN A 313 -5.37 19.54 11.76
N ALA A 314 -4.62 19.06 10.76
CA ALA A 314 -3.15 19.06 10.76
C ALA A 314 -2.61 20.49 10.97
N GLN A 315 -1.55 20.60 11.78
CA GLN A 315 -0.91 21.90 12.10
C GLN A 315 0.06 22.34 11.01
N ALA A 316 0.79 21.38 10.42
CA ALA A 316 1.87 21.60 9.46
C ALA A 316 1.46 21.18 8.02
N LYS A 317 0.31 21.64 7.53
CA LYS A 317 -0.22 21.23 6.21
C LYS A 317 0.75 21.52 5.07
N ALA A 318 1.43 22.67 5.09
CA ALA A 318 2.41 23.00 4.06
C ALA A 318 3.59 22.05 4.08
N ALA A 319 4.17 21.77 5.25
CA ALA A 319 5.29 20.82 5.38
C ALA A 319 4.85 19.39 5.10
N ALA A 320 3.61 19.00 5.41
CA ALA A 320 3.06 17.69 5.05
C ALA A 320 2.93 17.51 3.54
N GLN A 321 2.51 18.54 2.79
CA GLN A 321 2.51 18.54 1.32
C GLN A 321 3.92 18.43 0.75
N VAL A 322 4.91 19.17 1.27
CA VAL A 322 6.31 19.08 0.85
C VAL A 322 6.88 17.69 1.17
N THR A 323 6.51 17.11 2.30
CA THR A 323 6.91 15.72 2.65
C THR A 323 6.31 14.72 1.66
N ALA A 324 5.02 14.82 1.34
CA ALA A 324 4.36 13.96 0.36
C ALA A 324 5.01 14.08 -1.03
N ASP A 325 5.31 15.30 -1.49
CA ASP A 325 6.01 15.53 -2.75
C ASP A 325 7.42 14.95 -2.75
N PHE A 326 8.18 15.13 -1.66
CA PHE A 326 9.50 14.51 -1.51
C PHE A 326 9.44 12.98 -1.61
N LEU A 327 8.46 12.34 -0.97
CA LEU A 327 8.27 10.89 -1.02
C LEU A 327 7.97 10.39 -2.45
N LEU A 328 7.43 11.23 -3.33
CA LEU A 328 7.23 10.98 -4.77
C LEU A 328 8.47 11.28 -5.62
N SER A 329 9.49 11.94 -5.10
CA SER A 329 10.67 12.29 -5.89
C SER A 329 11.38 11.04 -6.42
N PRO A 330 12.00 11.09 -7.63
CA PRO A 330 12.76 9.97 -8.19
C PRO A 330 13.81 9.43 -7.23
N GLN A 331 14.51 10.31 -6.50
CA GLN A 331 15.51 9.93 -5.50
C GLN A 331 14.91 9.12 -4.34
N ALA A 332 13.79 9.58 -3.77
CA ALA A 332 13.13 8.92 -2.65
C ALA A 332 12.52 7.58 -3.09
N GLN A 333 11.92 7.53 -4.28
CA GLN A 333 11.35 6.33 -4.86
C GLN A 333 12.41 5.29 -5.22
N ALA A 334 13.53 5.69 -5.83
CA ALA A 334 14.62 4.80 -6.18
C ALA A 334 15.28 4.21 -4.92
N ARG A 335 15.53 5.04 -3.89
CA ARG A 335 16.05 4.55 -2.61
C ARG A 335 15.11 3.56 -1.94
N LYS A 336 13.80 3.82 -1.99
CA LYS A 336 12.80 2.92 -1.43
C LYS A 336 12.75 1.58 -2.19
N ALA A 337 12.91 1.62 -3.51
CA ALA A 337 12.92 0.44 -4.37
C ALA A 337 14.20 -0.39 -4.26
N ASP A 338 15.29 0.15 -3.71
CA ASP A 338 16.54 -0.57 -3.52
C ASP A 338 16.33 -1.76 -2.58
N LEU A 339 16.64 -2.97 -3.07
CA LEU A 339 16.53 -4.23 -2.32
C LEU A 339 17.36 -4.26 -1.03
N LYS A 340 18.43 -3.48 -0.94
CA LYS A 340 19.26 -3.37 0.26
C LYS A 340 18.66 -2.44 1.33
N ILE A 341 17.68 -1.64 0.96
CA ILE A 341 17.03 -0.64 1.85
C ILE A 341 15.68 -1.14 2.29
N TRP A 342 14.70 -1.17 1.38
CA TRP A 342 13.33 -1.63 1.67
C TRP A 342 12.80 -2.55 0.56
N GLY A 343 13.11 -2.23 -0.71
CA GLY A 343 12.62 -3.01 -1.85
C GLY A 343 11.15 -2.75 -2.20
N ASP A 344 10.57 -1.64 -1.73
CA ASP A 344 9.18 -1.31 -2.02
C ASP A 344 9.02 -0.78 -3.46
N PRO A 345 8.15 -1.37 -4.31
CA PRO A 345 8.02 -0.98 -5.70
C PRO A 345 7.59 0.49 -5.86
N THR A 346 8.12 1.13 -6.91
CA THR A 346 7.82 2.54 -7.18
C THR A 346 6.40 2.75 -7.76
N VAL A 347 5.80 3.89 -7.42
CA VAL A 347 4.57 4.38 -8.06
C VAL A 347 4.84 5.16 -9.35
N LEU A 348 6.11 5.46 -9.65
CA LEU A 348 6.48 6.30 -10.79
C LEU A 348 6.40 5.53 -12.12
N ASP A 349 6.12 6.27 -13.18
CA ASP A 349 6.35 5.86 -14.55
C ASP A 349 7.81 6.16 -14.91
N LEU A 350 8.62 5.10 -14.99
CA LEU A 350 10.05 5.24 -15.30
C LEU A 350 10.29 5.83 -16.70
N ALA A 351 9.30 5.77 -17.62
CA ALA A 351 9.43 6.38 -18.93
C ALA A 351 9.36 7.91 -18.89
N LYS A 352 8.69 8.48 -17.88
CA LYS A 352 8.62 9.93 -17.66
C LYS A 352 9.88 10.53 -17.03
N LEU A 353 10.76 9.69 -16.47
CA LEU A 353 11.97 10.14 -15.79
C LEU A 353 13.07 10.54 -16.77
N LYS A 354 13.89 11.52 -16.39
CA LYS A 354 15.14 11.83 -17.09
C LYS A 354 16.11 10.64 -17.04
N PRO A 355 17.05 10.51 -17.97
CA PRO A 355 17.97 9.38 -18.00
C PRO A 355 18.78 9.18 -16.71
N ASP A 356 19.23 10.25 -16.07
CA ASP A 356 19.97 10.24 -14.80
C ASP A 356 19.08 9.83 -13.62
N GLU A 357 17.85 10.29 -13.58
CA GLU A 357 16.86 9.87 -12.58
C GLU A 357 16.47 8.40 -12.72
N ARG A 358 16.28 7.93 -13.97
CA ARG A 358 15.99 6.53 -14.27
C ARG A 358 17.15 5.61 -13.88
N ALA A 359 18.37 6.04 -14.06
CA ALA A 359 19.57 5.29 -13.68
C ALA A 359 19.69 5.02 -12.17
N LEU A 360 18.94 5.75 -11.33
CA LEU A 360 18.87 5.50 -9.89
C LEU A 360 18.13 4.17 -9.56
N PHE A 361 17.28 3.71 -10.47
CA PHE A 361 16.54 2.45 -10.31
C PHE A 361 17.36 1.29 -10.87
N GLY A 362 17.97 0.52 -9.97
CA GLY A 362 18.74 -0.67 -10.36
C GLY A 362 17.87 -1.76 -10.99
N SER A 363 18.48 -2.60 -11.83
CA SER A 363 17.87 -3.79 -12.45
C SER A 363 18.33 -5.04 -11.71
N ALA A 364 17.98 -5.24 -10.46
CA ALA A 364 18.48 -6.39 -9.73
C ALA A 364 17.47 -7.53 -9.65
N GLN A 365 17.69 -8.61 -10.42
CA GLN A 365 17.26 -9.94 -10.00
C GLN A 365 18.27 -10.44 -8.97
N ALA A 366 17.80 -10.63 -7.73
CA ALA A 366 18.60 -11.16 -6.62
C ALA A 366 18.02 -12.51 -6.19
N PRO A 367 18.79 -13.39 -5.53
CA PRO A 367 18.22 -14.56 -4.88
C PRO A 367 17.04 -14.17 -3.97
N GLY A 368 15.95 -14.92 -4.02
CA GLY A 368 14.71 -14.58 -3.33
C GLY A 368 13.78 -13.63 -4.09
N SER A 369 14.17 -13.10 -5.25
CA SER A 369 13.26 -12.38 -6.15
C SER A 369 12.15 -13.31 -6.67
N ILE A 370 11.03 -12.70 -7.13
CA ILE A 370 9.87 -13.46 -7.58
C ILE A 370 10.23 -14.32 -8.79
N SER A 371 10.06 -15.63 -8.64
CA SER A 371 10.29 -16.62 -9.70
C SER A 371 9.06 -16.79 -10.60
N TYR A 372 7.86 -16.54 -10.06
CA TYR A 372 6.59 -16.66 -10.77
C TYR A 372 5.80 -15.35 -10.56
N PRO A 373 6.11 -14.31 -11.33
CA PRO A 373 5.40 -13.03 -11.24
C PRO A 373 4.00 -13.15 -11.83
N ALA A 374 3.06 -12.41 -11.25
CA ALA A 374 1.69 -12.32 -11.74
C ALA A 374 1.17 -10.87 -11.65
N ALA A 375 0.07 -10.59 -12.35
CA ALA A 375 -0.57 -9.29 -12.28
C ALA A 375 -1.08 -9.00 -10.88
N ALA A 376 -0.97 -7.74 -10.45
CA ALA A 376 -1.67 -7.28 -9.26
C ALA A 376 -3.17 -7.21 -9.55
N ILE A 377 -3.97 -7.83 -8.70
CA ILE A 377 -5.43 -7.68 -8.72
C ILE A 377 -5.83 -6.66 -7.66
N PRO A 378 -6.83 -5.80 -7.94
CA PRO A 378 -7.23 -4.77 -7.00
C PRO A 378 -7.80 -5.36 -5.72
N GLU A 379 -7.65 -4.64 -4.64
CA GLU A 379 -8.33 -4.92 -3.37
C GLU A 379 -9.86 -4.90 -3.56
N PRO A 380 -10.60 -5.75 -2.82
CA PRO A 380 -12.03 -5.60 -2.71
C PRO A 380 -12.40 -4.22 -2.17
N HIS A 381 -13.62 -3.76 -2.47
CA HIS A 381 -14.16 -2.55 -1.84
C HIS A 381 -14.07 -2.64 -0.31
N ALA A 382 -13.69 -1.56 0.35
CA ALA A 382 -13.38 -1.52 1.78
C ALA A 382 -14.49 -2.06 2.70
N SER A 383 -15.75 -2.06 2.24
CA SER A 383 -16.87 -2.65 3.00
C SER A 383 -16.80 -4.17 3.19
N TRP A 384 -15.97 -4.88 2.40
CA TRP A 384 -15.79 -6.32 2.56
C TRP A 384 -14.92 -6.68 3.76
N VAL A 385 -13.95 -5.84 4.10
CA VAL A 385 -12.93 -6.13 5.13
C VAL A 385 -13.57 -6.47 6.48
N PRO A 386 -14.39 -5.61 7.11
CA PRO A 386 -14.95 -5.90 8.42
C PRO A 386 -15.90 -7.12 8.40
N LEU A 387 -16.56 -7.41 7.27
CA LEU A 387 -17.43 -8.57 7.13
C LEU A 387 -16.63 -9.87 7.02
N ILE A 388 -15.52 -9.87 6.29
CA ILE A 388 -14.56 -10.99 6.18
C ILE A 388 -14.01 -11.32 7.57
N GLU A 389 -13.52 -10.31 8.29
CA GLU A 389 -12.93 -10.48 9.61
C GLU A 389 -13.94 -10.99 10.63
N ALA A 390 -15.13 -10.40 10.66
CA ALA A 390 -16.20 -10.85 11.55
C ALA A 390 -16.60 -12.30 11.26
N ALA A 391 -16.81 -12.68 10.00
CA ALA A 391 -17.19 -14.04 9.63
C ALA A 391 -16.10 -15.07 9.98
N TRP A 392 -14.83 -14.68 9.83
CA TRP A 392 -13.71 -15.52 10.22
C TRP A 392 -13.64 -15.70 11.74
N LEU A 393 -13.75 -14.61 12.50
CA LEU A 393 -13.72 -14.63 13.97
C LEU A 393 -14.90 -15.42 14.54
N GLU A 394 -16.11 -15.25 14.00
CA GLU A 394 -17.30 -16.00 14.39
C GLU A 394 -17.13 -17.50 14.21
N ARG A 395 -16.40 -17.95 13.18
CA ARG A 395 -16.30 -19.35 12.80
C ARG A 395 -15.06 -20.07 13.32
N TYR A 396 -13.91 -19.36 13.42
CA TYR A 396 -12.59 -19.94 13.69
C TYR A 396 -11.84 -19.26 14.83
N GLY A 397 -12.35 -18.15 15.36
CA GLY A 397 -11.67 -17.33 16.37
C GLY A 397 -11.85 -17.81 17.82
N ALA A 398 -12.29 -19.05 18.07
CA ALA A 398 -12.55 -19.60 19.41
C ALA A 398 -11.29 -20.23 20.04
#